data_2de79f72a6895fdad66e80f90c9f95b6
#
_entry.id   2de79f72a6895fdad66e80f90c9f95b6
#
_cell.length_a   1.000
_cell.length_b   1.000
_cell.length_c   1.000
_cell.angle_alpha   90.00
_cell.angle_beta   90.00
_cell.angle_gamma   90.00
#
_symmetry.space_group_name_H-M   'P 1'
#
loop_
_entity.id
_entity.type
_entity.pdbx_description
1 polymer ?
#
loop_
_entity_poly.entity_id
_entity_poly.type
_entity_poly.pdbx_seq_one_letter_code
_entity_poly.pdbx_strand_id
1 'polypeptide(L)'
;MRLVLLFAAVSSPPCDVSADPAPDADAAAEVIAARTGYRSHDVAVVLGSGWRPAADVLGAADVEVAMAQLPGFSTPGVQGQEGTVRSLQLGRSRVLVLLGRTHSYEGHGVAQVVHPVRAACAAGVRTVVLTNAAGGLRAGMQVGQPILISDHLNLTAASPLVGPRFVDLTDAYSPALRSAAAALDSTLEEGVYAGLPGPHYETPAEIRMLRTLGADLVGMSTVHETIAARAEGAAVLGLSLVTNLAAGMSGAPLDHAEVLAVGRSAATRMGELLRELVSAL
;
A
#
# COMPACT_ATOMS: atom_id res chain seq x y z
N MET A 1 -28.64 58.47 -15.44
CA MET A 1 -28.86 57.58 -14.32
C MET A 1 -27.75 56.52 -14.35
N ARG A 2 -26.66 56.70 -13.56
CA ARG A 2 -25.50 55.77 -13.51
C ARG A 2 -25.79 54.74 -12.44
N LEU A 3 -25.86 53.47 -12.86
CA LEU A 3 -25.98 52.31 -11.95
C LEU A 3 -24.62 52.06 -11.32
N VAL A 4 -24.47 52.32 -10.04
CA VAL A 4 -23.26 51.97 -9.28
C VAL A 4 -23.50 50.58 -8.72
N LEU A 5 -22.83 49.57 -9.33
CA LEU A 5 -22.76 48.22 -8.77
C LEU A 5 -21.80 48.22 -7.59
N LEU A 6 -22.32 48.16 -6.35
CA LEU A 6 -21.52 47.84 -5.16
C LEU A 6 -21.17 46.36 -5.20
N PHE A 7 -19.91 46.04 -5.47
CA PHE A 7 -19.36 44.71 -5.15
C PHE A 7 -19.12 44.65 -3.63
N ALA A 8 -19.98 43.98 -2.91
CA ALA A 8 -19.67 43.58 -1.55
C ALA A 8 -18.59 42.49 -1.62
N ALA A 9 -17.41 42.82 -1.10
CA ALA A 9 -16.34 41.84 -0.92
C ALA A 9 -16.82 40.80 0.10
N VAL A 10 -17.23 39.62 -0.37
CA VAL A 10 -17.43 38.45 0.46
C VAL A 10 -16.04 37.98 0.86
N SER A 11 -15.60 38.36 2.05
CA SER A 11 -14.44 37.77 2.70
C SER A 11 -14.82 36.36 3.09
N SER A 12 -14.47 35.38 2.28
CA SER A 12 -14.47 33.98 2.67
C SER A 12 -13.57 33.84 3.91
N PRO A 13 -14.02 33.21 5.00
CA PRO A 13 -13.13 32.91 6.09
C PRO A 13 -11.96 32.07 5.56
N PRO A 14 -10.74 32.24 6.09
CA PRO A 14 -9.63 31.37 5.71
C PRO A 14 -10.08 29.92 5.91
N CYS A 15 -9.89 29.10 4.91
CA CYS A 15 -10.11 27.66 4.98
C CYS A 15 -9.17 27.19 6.09
N ASP A 16 -9.69 27.00 7.30
CA ASP A 16 -8.96 26.38 8.39
C ASP A 16 -8.83 24.90 8.03
N VAL A 17 -7.80 24.58 7.28
CA VAL A 17 -7.35 23.19 7.06
C VAL A 17 -6.62 22.82 8.35
N SER A 18 -7.35 22.69 9.45
CA SER A 18 -6.89 21.93 10.60
C SER A 18 -6.87 20.46 10.14
N ALA A 19 -5.80 20.10 9.38
CA ALA A 19 -5.47 18.70 9.20
C ALA A 19 -5.35 18.12 10.61
N ASP A 20 -6.10 17.08 10.92
CA ASP A 20 -5.87 16.30 12.13
C ASP A 20 -4.36 16.06 12.26
N PRO A 21 -3.76 16.31 13.44
CA PRO A 21 -2.33 16.13 13.60
C PRO A 21 -1.99 14.71 13.16
N ALA A 22 -1.00 14.58 12.28
CA ALA A 22 -0.56 13.27 11.83
C ALA A 22 -0.19 12.42 13.06
N PRO A 23 -0.61 11.14 13.13
CA PRO A 23 -0.26 10.28 14.24
C PRO A 23 1.27 10.25 14.45
N ASP A 24 1.69 10.20 15.71
CA ASP A 24 3.09 10.20 16.09
C ASP A 24 3.74 8.85 15.75
N ALA A 25 4.51 8.83 14.68
CA ALA A 25 5.21 7.64 14.19
C ALA A 25 6.36 7.21 15.13
N ASP A 26 7.01 8.17 15.81
CA ASP A 26 8.09 7.88 16.73
C ASP A 26 7.56 7.20 18.00
N ALA A 27 6.44 7.67 18.54
CA ALA A 27 5.77 7.00 19.65
C ALA A 27 5.36 5.55 19.32
N ALA A 28 4.89 5.31 18.09
CA ALA A 28 4.60 3.95 17.64
C ALA A 28 5.87 3.09 17.53
N ALA A 29 6.96 3.65 17.00
CA ALA A 29 8.26 2.97 16.88
C ALA A 29 8.84 2.61 18.25
N GLU A 30 8.73 3.49 19.26
CA GLU A 30 9.14 3.22 20.63
C GLU A 30 8.38 2.03 21.24
N VAL A 31 7.06 1.97 21.03
CA VAL A 31 6.25 0.83 21.50
C VAL A 31 6.60 -0.45 20.75
N ILE A 32 6.83 -0.39 19.42
CA ILE A 32 7.32 -1.54 18.65
C ILE A 32 8.65 -2.03 19.24
N ALA A 33 9.61 -1.14 19.49
CA ALA A 33 10.91 -1.50 20.09
C ALA A 33 10.76 -2.13 21.48
N ALA A 34 9.93 -1.55 22.34
CA ALA A 34 9.68 -2.07 23.69
C ALA A 34 9.02 -3.46 23.67
N ARG A 35 8.07 -3.69 22.75
CA ARG A 35 7.33 -4.96 22.66
C ARG A 35 8.14 -6.05 21.97
N THR A 36 8.93 -5.72 20.96
CA THR A 36 9.73 -6.68 20.21
C THR A 36 11.11 -6.95 20.84
N GLY A 37 11.60 -6.03 21.67
CA GLY A 37 12.96 -6.06 22.20
C GLY A 37 14.03 -5.60 21.19
N TYR A 38 13.64 -5.16 20.00
CA TYR A 38 14.54 -4.70 18.94
C TYR A 38 14.34 -3.22 18.67
N ARG A 39 15.42 -2.45 18.74
CA ARG A 39 15.42 -1.00 18.51
C ARG A 39 15.26 -0.62 17.04
N SER A 40 15.61 -1.55 16.13
CA SER A 40 15.61 -1.30 14.70
C SER A 40 15.12 -2.53 13.95
N HIS A 41 14.43 -2.27 12.85
CA HIS A 41 14.03 -3.27 11.84
C HIS A 41 14.54 -2.79 10.48
N ASP A 42 14.86 -3.72 9.60
CA ASP A 42 15.47 -3.43 8.30
C ASP A 42 14.42 -3.34 7.18
N VAL A 43 13.46 -4.25 7.21
CA VAL A 43 12.44 -4.42 6.17
C VAL A 43 11.04 -4.40 6.80
N ALA A 44 10.11 -3.71 6.13
CA ALA A 44 8.68 -3.87 6.40
C ALA A 44 7.99 -4.54 5.22
N VAL A 45 7.13 -5.52 5.50
CA VAL A 45 6.27 -6.17 4.51
C VAL A 45 4.81 -5.89 4.88
N VAL A 46 4.10 -5.16 4.02
CA VAL A 46 2.67 -4.86 4.21
C VAL A 46 1.87 -5.85 3.38
N LEU A 47 1.11 -6.71 4.05
CA LEU A 47 0.29 -7.73 3.42
C LEU A 47 -1.13 -7.22 3.21
N GLY A 48 -1.55 -7.16 1.94
CA GLY A 48 -2.89 -6.74 1.53
C GLY A 48 -3.95 -7.84 1.63
N SER A 49 -5.13 -7.56 1.09
CA SER A 49 -6.28 -8.47 1.07
C SER A 49 -5.92 -9.82 0.42
N GLY A 50 -6.23 -10.91 1.11
CA GLY A 50 -5.93 -12.29 0.65
C GLY A 50 -4.49 -12.76 0.87
N TRP A 51 -3.56 -11.90 1.27
CA TRP A 51 -2.14 -12.24 1.44
C TRP A 51 -1.79 -12.80 2.84
N ARG A 52 -2.74 -12.82 3.77
CA ARG A 52 -2.47 -13.26 5.15
C ARG A 52 -1.73 -14.60 5.25
N PRO A 53 -2.10 -15.67 4.49
CA PRO A 53 -1.41 -16.95 4.61
C PRO A 53 0.06 -16.90 4.16
N ALA A 54 0.46 -15.92 3.34
CA ALA A 54 1.85 -15.71 2.97
C ALA A 54 2.73 -15.33 4.18
N ALA A 55 2.15 -14.73 5.22
CA ALA A 55 2.87 -14.41 6.45
C ALA A 55 3.42 -15.65 7.17
N ASP A 56 2.68 -16.76 7.13
CA ASP A 56 3.11 -18.00 7.77
C ASP A 56 4.25 -18.67 6.98
N VAL A 57 4.30 -18.43 5.66
CA VAL A 57 5.40 -18.89 4.79
C VAL A 57 6.67 -18.04 5.00
N LEU A 58 6.52 -16.74 5.32
CA LEU A 58 7.67 -15.89 5.67
C LEU A 58 8.43 -16.44 6.87
N GLY A 59 7.74 -16.96 7.87
CA GLY A 59 8.34 -17.56 9.05
C GLY A 59 7.52 -17.35 10.31
N ALA A 60 7.91 -18.06 11.37
CA ALA A 60 7.30 -17.87 12.67
C ALA A 60 7.68 -16.48 13.24
N ALA A 61 6.71 -15.79 13.80
CA ALA A 61 6.96 -14.53 14.48
C ALA A 61 7.67 -14.78 15.81
N ASP A 62 8.71 -13.99 16.11
CA ASP A 62 9.31 -13.94 17.44
C ASP A 62 8.34 -13.23 18.41
N VAL A 63 7.68 -12.19 17.90
CA VAL A 63 6.71 -11.37 18.65
C VAL A 63 5.57 -10.94 17.74
N GLU A 64 4.35 -10.96 18.25
CA GLU A 64 3.15 -10.39 17.62
C GLU A 64 2.59 -9.27 18.50
N VAL A 65 2.19 -8.16 17.86
CA VAL A 65 1.59 -7.01 18.53
C VAL A 65 0.31 -6.62 17.78
N ALA A 66 -0.81 -6.54 18.47
CA ALA A 66 -2.05 -6.04 17.86
C ALA A 66 -1.89 -4.55 17.48
N MET A 67 -2.31 -4.16 16.29
CA MET A 67 -2.24 -2.76 15.82
C MET A 67 -2.97 -1.82 16.78
N ALA A 68 -4.08 -2.25 17.37
CA ALA A 68 -4.82 -1.50 18.38
C ALA A 68 -4.01 -1.14 19.65
N GLN A 69 -2.87 -1.78 19.88
CA GLN A 69 -1.95 -1.49 20.99
C GLN A 69 -0.82 -0.54 20.60
N LEU A 70 -0.75 -0.17 19.34
CA LEU A 70 0.29 0.73 18.81
C LEU A 70 -0.28 2.15 18.70
N PRO A 71 0.42 3.16 19.22
CA PRO A 71 -0.02 4.56 19.12
C PRO A 71 -0.33 4.96 17.67
N GLY A 72 -1.48 5.57 17.46
CA GLY A 72 -1.88 6.08 16.17
C GLY A 72 -2.30 5.04 15.12
N PHE A 73 -2.18 3.74 15.39
CA PHE A 73 -2.68 2.73 14.47
C PHE A 73 -4.21 2.60 14.55
N SER A 74 -4.86 2.46 13.40
CA SER A 74 -6.25 2.01 13.31
C SER A 74 -6.30 0.50 13.13
N THR A 75 -7.32 -0.13 13.69
CA THR A 75 -7.61 -1.52 13.38
C THR A 75 -8.32 -1.59 12.04
N PRO A 76 -7.80 -2.33 11.04
CA PRO A 76 -8.48 -2.48 9.76
C PRO A 76 -9.88 -3.05 9.93
N GLY A 77 -10.88 -2.46 9.26
CA GLY A 77 -12.28 -2.91 9.30
C GLY A 77 -12.65 -3.87 8.17
N VAL A 78 -11.76 -4.07 7.20
CA VAL A 78 -12.02 -4.87 6.01
C VAL A 78 -11.80 -6.35 6.27
N GLN A 79 -12.70 -7.21 5.82
CA GLN A 79 -12.55 -8.66 5.95
C GLN A 79 -11.25 -9.15 5.29
N GLY A 80 -10.52 -10.00 6.00
CA GLY A 80 -9.22 -10.54 5.54
C GLY A 80 -8.01 -9.71 5.97
N GLN A 81 -8.21 -8.66 6.77
CA GLN A 81 -7.16 -7.88 7.42
C GLN A 81 -7.14 -8.24 8.92
N GLU A 82 -5.99 -8.64 9.46
CA GLU A 82 -5.91 -9.12 10.86
C GLU A 82 -5.63 -8.01 11.88
N GLY A 83 -5.05 -6.90 11.46
CA GLY A 83 -4.68 -5.82 12.37
C GLY A 83 -3.58 -6.21 13.36
N THR A 84 -2.59 -6.97 12.92
CA THR A 84 -1.45 -7.44 13.72
C THR A 84 -0.13 -7.06 13.06
N VAL A 85 0.87 -6.73 13.85
CA VAL A 85 2.25 -6.53 13.43
C VAL A 85 3.08 -7.69 13.99
N ARG A 86 3.82 -8.39 13.12
CA ARG A 86 4.77 -9.44 13.49
C ARG A 86 6.19 -8.93 13.38
N SER A 87 7.03 -9.25 14.35
CA SER A 87 8.49 -9.10 14.24
C SER A 87 9.12 -10.47 14.13
N LEU A 88 9.98 -10.67 13.14
CA LEU A 88 10.69 -11.93 12.92
C LEU A 88 12.08 -11.69 12.34
N GLN A 89 12.97 -12.68 12.49
CA GLN A 89 14.26 -12.71 11.82
C GLN A 89 14.14 -13.48 10.52
N LEU A 90 14.61 -12.90 9.42
CA LEU A 90 14.64 -13.56 8.12
C LEU A 90 16.00 -13.30 7.43
N GLY A 91 16.81 -14.34 7.33
CA GLY A 91 18.19 -14.18 6.91
C GLY A 91 18.97 -13.28 7.90
N ARG A 92 19.53 -12.18 7.38
CA ARG A 92 20.23 -11.16 8.19
C ARG A 92 19.31 -10.02 8.62
N SER A 93 18.13 -9.94 8.04
CA SER A 93 17.22 -8.80 8.21
C SER A 93 16.23 -9.04 9.32
N ARG A 94 16.02 -8.02 10.17
CA ARG A 94 14.91 -7.96 11.11
C ARG A 94 13.69 -7.37 10.38
N VAL A 95 12.60 -8.11 10.35
CA VAL A 95 11.45 -7.82 9.52
C VAL A 95 10.22 -7.48 10.37
N LEU A 96 9.52 -6.41 10.00
CA LEU A 96 8.16 -6.12 10.45
C LEU A 96 7.19 -6.59 9.37
N VAL A 97 6.27 -7.49 9.70
CA VAL A 97 5.18 -7.88 8.80
C VAL A 97 3.88 -7.28 9.34
N LEU A 98 3.29 -6.38 8.55
CA LEU A 98 2.02 -5.75 8.85
C LEU A 98 0.90 -6.57 8.21
N LEU A 99 0.12 -7.25 9.04
CA LEU A 99 -0.99 -8.12 8.61
C LEU A 99 -2.26 -7.31 8.46
N GLY A 100 -2.33 -6.58 7.37
CA GLY A 100 -3.42 -5.70 7.02
C GLY A 100 -2.99 -4.24 6.89
N ARG A 101 -3.89 -3.46 6.31
CA ARG A 101 -3.76 -2.02 6.13
C ARG A 101 -5.10 -1.34 6.32
N THR A 102 -5.03 -0.06 6.65
CA THR A 102 -6.18 0.86 6.67
C THR A 102 -6.35 1.47 5.30
N HIS A 103 -7.59 1.62 4.83
CA HIS A 103 -7.89 2.25 3.55
C HIS A 103 -8.65 3.58 3.73
N SER A 104 -8.48 4.47 2.77
CA SER A 104 -9.18 5.77 2.80
C SER A 104 -10.70 5.63 2.78
N TYR A 105 -11.24 4.60 2.09
CA TYR A 105 -12.67 4.35 2.04
C TYR A 105 -13.28 3.85 3.36
N GLU A 106 -12.48 3.51 4.35
CA GLU A 106 -12.94 3.21 5.72
C GLU A 106 -13.25 4.49 6.52
N GLY A 107 -13.11 5.67 5.91
CA GLY A 107 -13.37 6.97 6.53
C GLY A 107 -12.13 7.59 7.18
N HIS A 108 -10.95 7.01 6.95
CA HIS A 108 -9.70 7.51 7.48
C HIS A 108 -9.04 8.55 6.57
N GLY A 109 -8.47 9.59 7.17
CA GLY A 109 -7.61 10.55 6.46
C GLY A 109 -6.32 9.90 5.97
N VAL A 110 -5.71 10.47 4.92
CA VAL A 110 -4.49 9.92 4.30
C VAL A 110 -3.33 9.79 5.30
N ALA A 111 -3.22 10.72 6.25
CA ALA A 111 -2.21 10.66 7.33
C ALA A 111 -2.33 9.37 8.14
N GLN A 112 -3.55 8.94 8.44
CA GLN A 112 -3.86 7.70 9.16
C GLN A 112 -3.56 6.47 8.30
N VAL A 113 -3.90 6.49 7.01
CA VAL A 113 -3.64 5.39 6.07
C VAL A 113 -2.16 5.07 5.97
N VAL A 114 -1.28 6.09 5.95
CA VAL A 114 0.17 5.90 5.80
C VAL A 114 0.91 5.75 7.13
N HIS A 115 0.22 5.94 8.26
CA HIS A 115 0.85 5.89 9.57
C HIS A 115 1.61 4.58 9.85
N PRO A 116 1.09 3.38 9.51
CA PRO A 116 1.82 2.13 9.71
C PRO A 116 3.17 2.08 8.99
N VAL A 117 3.25 2.63 7.77
CA VAL A 117 4.50 2.70 7.01
C VAL A 117 5.45 3.72 7.63
N ARG A 118 4.96 4.88 8.06
CA ARG A 118 5.78 5.89 8.76
C ARG A 118 6.34 5.33 10.07
N ALA A 119 5.52 4.66 10.87
CA ALA A 119 5.95 4.01 12.11
C ALA A 119 7.03 2.94 11.85
N ALA A 120 6.88 2.15 10.78
CA ALA A 120 7.92 1.20 10.39
C ALA A 120 9.23 1.90 10.00
N CYS A 121 9.17 3.00 9.24
CA CYS A 121 10.35 3.79 8.90
C CYS A 121 11.01 4.43 10.14
N ALA A 122 10.21 4.95 11.09
CA ALA A 122 10.69 5.45 12.38
C ALA A 122 11.34 4.32 13.21
N ALA A 123 10.84 3.09 13.12
CA ALA A 123 11.46 1.90 13.71
C ALA A 123 12.72 1.41 12.95
N GLY A 124 13.28 2.20 12.04
CA GLY A 124 14.55 1.93 11.36
C GLY A 124 14.44 1.31 9.98
N VAL A 125 13.24 0.94 9.53
CA VAL A 125 13.03 0.31 8.21
C VAL A 125 13.55 1.18 7.08
N ARG A 126 14.29 0.56 6.15
CA ARG A 126 14.83 1.20 4.94
C ARG A 126 14.33 0.55 3.65
N THR A 127 13.69 -0.59 3.75
CA THR A 127 13.02 -1.25 2.62
C THR A 127 11.58 -1.56 2.99
N VAL A 128 10.64 -1.11 2.16
CA VAL A 128 9.21 -1.36 2.33
C VAL A 128 8.70 -2.18 1.15
N VAL A 129 8.17 -3.35 1.43
CA VAL A 129 7.51 -4.21 0.45
C VAL A 129 6.00 -4.08 0.63
N LEU A 130 5.34 -3.55 -0.38
CA LEU A 130 3.89 -3.34 -0.41
C LEU A 130 3.23 -4.39 -1.29
N THR A 131 2.37 -5.22 -0.72
CA THR A 131 1.56 -6.15 -1.51
C THR A 131 0.11 -5.70 -1.58
N ASN A 132 -0.57 -6.04 -2.66
CA ASN A 132 -1.99 -5.74 -2.83
C ASN A 132 -2.70 -6.77 -3.72
N ALA A 133 -4.02 -6.75 -3.69
CA ALA A 133 -4.89 -7.32 -4.70
C ALA A 133 -5.22 -6.21 -5.71
N ALA A 134 -5.21 -6.53 -7.00
CA ALA A 134 -5.48 -5.57 -8.07
C ALA A 134 -6.37 -6.15 -9.17
N GLY A 135 -7.16 -5.30 -9.80
CA GLY A 135 -7.81 -5.59 -11.07
C GLY A 135 -6.81 -5.46 -12.22
N GLY A 136 -6.73 -6.49 -13.08
CA GLY A 136 -5.90 -6.45 -14.29
C GLY A 136 -6.59 -5.72 -15.43
N LEU A 137 -5.88 -4.75 -16.05
CA LEU A 137 -6.39 -3.95 -17.17
C LEU A 137 -5.70 -4.26 -18.49
N ARG A 138 -4.46 -4.75 -18.47
CA ARG A 138 -3.71 -5.08 -19.69
C ARG A 138 -4.26 -6.35 -20.32
N ALA A 139 -4.41 -6.36 -21.65
CA ALA A 139 -4.84 -7.54 -22.38
C ALA A 139 -3.86 -8.70 -22.17
N GLY A 140 -4.39 -9.89 -21.93
CA GLY A 140 -3.60 -11.11 -21.69
C GLY A 140 -3.24 -11.35 -20.22
N MET A 141 -3.46 -10.42 -19.30
CA MET A 141 -3.30 -10.69 -17.88
C MET A 141 -4.23 -11.80 -17.41
N GLN A 142 -3.76 -12.57 -16.46
CA GLN A 142 -4.49 -13.71 -15.90
C GLN A 142 -4.72 -13.53 -14.41
N VAL A 143 -5.87 -14.03 -13.93
CA VAL A 143 -6.16 -14.11 -12.49
C VAL A 143 -5.13 -15.04 -11.83
N GLY A 144 -4.57 -14.59 -10.72
CA GLY A 144 -3.46 -15.26 -10.01
C GLY A 144 -2.07 -14.85 -10.49
N GLN A 145 -1.95 -13.98 -11.50
CA GLN A 145 -0.67 -13.48 -11.99
C GLN A 145 -0.11 -12.42 -11.03
N PRO A 146 1.13 -12.58 -10.53
CA PRO A 146 1.84 -11.53 -9.81
C PRO A 146 2.47 -10.54 -10.79
N ILE A 147 2.41 -9.24 -10.45
CA ILE A 147 2.96 -8.14 -11.25
C ILE A 147 3.78 -7.24 -10.33
N LEU A 148 5.02 -6.94 -10.70
CA LEU A 148 5.83 -5.91 -10.06
C LEU A 148 5.32 -4.53 -10.46
N ILE A 149 5.06 -3.67 -9.49
CA ILE A 149 4.69 -2.29 -9.76
C ILE A 149 5.95 -1.53 -10.16
N SER A 150 6.00 -1.05 -11.40
CA SER A 150 7.11 -0.23 -11.90
C SER A 150 6.88 1.26 -11.68
N ASP A 151 5.61 1.70 -11.72
CA ASP A 151 5.19 3.07 -11.52
C ASP A 151 3.71 3.12 -11.11
N HIS A 152 3.20 4.32 -10.77
CA HIS A 152 1.79 4.48 -10.43
C HIS A 152 1.16 5.76 -10.98
N LEU A 153 -0.16 5.71 -11.11
CA LEU A 153 -1.02 6.87 -11.31
C LEU A 153 -1.79 7.13 -10.01
N ASN A 154 -1.51 8.24 -9.33
CA ASN A 154 -2.27 8.67 -8.16
C ASN A 154 -3.55 9.40 -8.61
N LEU A 155 -4.64 8.69 -8.68
CA LEU A 155 -5.96 9.22 -9.04
C LEU A 155 -6.89 9.41 -7.82
N THR A 156 -6.32 9.43 -6.63
CA THR A 156 -7.06 9.63 -5.37
C THR A 156 -7.35 11.11 -5.08
N ALA A 157 -6.76 12.03 -5.84
CA ALA A 157 -6.77 13.48 -5.59
C ALA A 157 -6.23 13.89 -4.20
N ALA A 158 -5.40 13.03 -3.57
CA ALA A 158 -4.84 13.27 -2.25
C ALA A 158 -3.35 12.92 -2.20
N SER A 159 -2.64 13.51 -1.23
CA SER A 159 -1.25 13.22 -0.93
C SER A 159 -1.06 13.05 0.59
N PRO A 160 -0.19 12.13 1.03
CA PRO A 160 0.17 12.02 2.44
C PRO A 160 1.14 13.11 2.91
N LEU A 161 1.64 13.93 1.99
CA LEU A 161 2.58 15.00 2.30
C LEU A 161 1.84 16.31 2.57
N VAL A 162 2.25 17.02 3.61
CA VAL A 162 1.69 18.31 4.00
C VAL A 162 2.81 19.36 3.98
N GLY A 163 2.49 20.55 3.51
CA GLY A 163 3.42 21.68 3.40
C GLY A 163 4.42 21.52 2.24
N PRO A 164 5.49 22.33 2.21
CA PRO A 164 6.45 22.38 1.09
C PRO A 164 7.48 21.24 1.17
N ARG A 165 7.03 20.02 1.31
CA ARG A 165 7.85 18.81 1.33
C ARG A 165 7.84 18.18 -0.06
N PHE A 166 8.83 18.52 -0.90
CA PHE A 166 8.97 17.99 -2.24
C PHE A 166 9.79 16.70 -2.21
N VAL A 167 9.24 15.64 -2.79
CA VAL A 167 9.86 14.30 -2.85
C VAL A 167 9.98 13.87 -4.30
N ASP A 168 11.16 13.45 -4.70
CA ASP A 168 11.38 12.85 -6.02
C ASP A 168 10.80 11.42 -6.05
N LEU A 169 9.89 11.19 -6.99
CA LEU A 169 9.23 9.91 -7.21
C LEU A 169 9.59 9.29 -8.57
N THR A 170 10.65 9.78 -9.24
CA THR A 170 11.10 9.22 -10.53
C THR A 170 11.34 7.72 -10.42
N ASP A 171 11.96 7.28 -9.33
CA ASP A 171 12.14 5.87 -8.97
C ASP A 171 11.29 5.53 -7.74
N ALA A 172 9.99 5.81 -7.80
CA ALA A 172 9.06 5.54 -6.68
C ALA A 172 9.13 4.09 -6.21
N TYR A 173 9.26 3.16 -7.15
CA TYR A 173 9.49 1.74 -6.92
C TYR A 173 10.92 1.39 -7.35
N SER A 174 11.74 0.91 -6.43
CA SER A 174 13.17 0.69 -6.60
C SER A 174 13.49 -0.26 -7.77
N PRO A 175 14.22 0.19 -8.81
CA PRO A 175 14.66 -0.67 -9.91
C PRO A 175 15.50 -1.85 -9.44
N ALA A 176 16.35 -1.63 -8.41
CA ALA A 176 17.20 -2.69 -7.86
C ALA A 176 16.38 -3.80 -7.19
N LEU A 177 15.34 -3.45 -6.41
CA LEU A 177 14.45 -4.43 -5.78
C LEU A 177 13.61 -5.18 -6.81
N ARG A 178 13.12 -4.49 -7.87
CA ARG A 178 12.39 -5.13 -8.97
C ARG A 178 13.28 -6.12 -9.72
N SER A 179 14.51 -5.73 -10.03
CA SER A 179 15.48 -6.62 -10.69
C SER A 179 15.81 -7.83 -9.82
N ALA A 180 15.96 -7.66 -8.49
CA ALA A 180 16.21 -8.76 -7.58
C ALA A 180 15.01 -9.73 -7.53
N ALA A 181 13.78 -9.23 -7.49
CA ALA A 181 12.58 -10.05 -7.53
C ALA A 181 12.43 -10.81 -8.86
N ALA A 182 12.68 -10.16 -9.99
CA ALA A 182 12.64 -10.78 -11.32
C ALA A 182 13.74 -11.85 -11.51
N ALA A 183 14.86 -11.73 -10.83
CA ALA A 183 15.91 -12.75 -10.83
C ALA A 183 15.51 -14.01 -10.06
N LEU A 184 14.65 -13.89 -9.04
CA LEU A 184 14.10 -15.01 -8.28
C LEU A 184 12.93 -15.71 -9.01
N ASP A 185 12.08 -14.93 -9.66
CA ASP A 185 10.97 -15.45 -10.45
C ASP A 185 10.89 -14.72 -11.80
N SER A 186 11.41 -15.36 -12.85
CA SER A 186 11.45 -14.82 -14.22
C SER A 186 10.07 -14.67 -14.88
N THR A 187 9.01 -15.15 -14.23
CA THR A 187 7.62 -14.98 -14.72
C THR A 187 7.01 -13.66 -14.27
N LEU A 188 7.70 -12.89 -13.39
CA LEU A 188 7.25 -11.60 -12.95
C LEU A 188 7.34 -10.59 -14.10
N GLU A 189 6.22 -10.01 -14.44
CA GLU A 189 6.12 -8.87 -15.35
C GLU A 189 6.02 -7.58 -14.55
N GLU A 190 6.30 -6.45 -15.21
CA GLU A 190 6.12 -5.13 -14.63
C GLU A 190 4.84 -4.48 -15.14
N GLY A 191 4.26 -3.58 -14.34
CA GLY A 191 3.07 -2.83 -14.72
C GLY A 191 2.88 -1.54 -13.92
N VAL A 192 2.10 -0.62 -14.49
CA VAL A 192 1.71 0.66 -13.90
C VAL A 192 0.42 0.46 -13.09
N TYR A 193 0.44 0.87 -11.82
CA TYR A 193 -0.69 0.73 -10.91
C TYR A 193 -1.49 2.04 -10.81
N ALA A 194 -2.79 2.00 -11.10
CA ALA A 194 -3.70 3.12 -10.84
C ALA A 194 -4.31 3.00 -9.44
N GLY A 195 -4.03 3.98 -8.58
CA GLY A 195 -4.64 4.06 -7.26
C GLY A 195 -5.87 4.95 -7.26
N LEU A 196 -7.03 4.39 -6.87
CA LEU A 196 -8.32 5.08 -6.75
C LEU A 196 -8.83 5.04 -5.30
N PRO A 197 -9.77 5.93 -4.94
CA PRO A 197 -10.28 5.99 -3.57
C PRO A 197 -11.17 4.79 -3.18
N GLY A 198 -11.92 4.19 -4.10
CA GLY A 198 -12.94 3.20 -3.80
C GLY A 198 -14.11 3.77 -2.95
N PRO A 199 -14.94 2.93 -2.25
CA PRO A 199 -14.89 1.45 -2.20
C PRO A 199 -15.58 0.73 -3.37
N HIS A 200 -16.26 1.47 -4.27
CA HIS A 200 -16.89 0.87 -5.44
C HIS A 200 -15.85 0.46 -6.48
N TYR A 201 -16.12 -0.61 -7.19
CA TYR A 201 -15.36 -0.97 -8.38
C TYR A 201 -15.67 0.02 -9.52
N GLU A 202 -14.74 0.12 -10.44
CA GLU A 202 -14.83 1.02 -11.58
C GLU A 202 -15.91 0.58 -12.57
N THR A 203 -16.46 1.55 -13.29
CA THR A 203 -17.30 1.28 -14.46
C THR A 203 -16.44 0.84 -15.66
N PRO A 204 -17.00 0.13 -16.66
CA PRO A 204 -16.26 -0.18 -17.88
C PRO A 204 -15.72 1.05 -18.64
N ALA A 205 -16.35 2.23 -18.48
CA ALA A 205 -15.87 3.48 -19.08
C ALA A 205 -14.61 4.00 -18.35
N GLU A 206 -14.58 3.95 -17.02
CA GLU A 206 -13.41 4.28 -16.20
C GLU A 206 -12.26 3.33 -16.50
N ILE A 207 -12.51 2.02 -16.66
CA ILE A 207 -11.48 1.06 -17.05
C ILE A 207 -10.86 1.41 -18.42
N ARG A 208 -11.69 1.80 -19.41
CA ARG A 208 -11.15 2.26 -20.71
C ARG A 208 -10.31 3.53 -20.56
N MET A 209 -10.73 4.47 -19.72
CA MET A 209 -9.96 5.68 -19.41
C MET A 209 -8.61 5.32 -18.78
N LEU A 210 -8.59 4.47 -17.74
CA LEU A 210 -7.35 4.05 -17.06
C LEU A 210 -6.36 3.39 -18.04
N ARG A 211 -6.84 2.53 -18.92
CA ARG A 211 -6.01 1.92 -19.98
C ARG A 211 -5.43 2.98 -20.93
N THR A 212 -6.22 3.98 -21.29
CA THR A 212 -5.75 5.10 -22.15
C THR A 212 -4.68 5.94 -21.45
N LEU A 213 -4.77 6.08 -20.11
CA LEU A 213 -3.75 6.76 -19.30
C LEU A 213 -2.48 5.90 -19.09
N GLY A 214 -2.47 4.65 -19.53
CA GLY A 214 -1.31 3.76 -19.43
C GLY A 214 -1.29 2.89 -18.18
N ALA A 215 -2.41 2.75 -17.45
CA ALA A 215 -2.48 1.82 -16.33
C ALA A 215 -2.62 0.36 -16.80
N ASP A 216 -1.91 -0.53 -16.13
CA ASP A 216 -1.97 -2.00 -16.28
C ASP A 216 -2.78 -2.67 -15.17
N LEU A 217 -2.86 -2.02 -14.02
CA LEU A 217 -3.46 -2.51 -12.79
C LEU A 217 -4.30 -1.40 -12.16
N VAL A 218 -5.35 -1.79 -11.41
CA VAL A 218 -6.15 -0.85 -10.63
C VAL A 218 -6.42 -1.39 -9.23
N GLY A 219 -6.41 -0.51 -8.24
CA GLY A 219 -6.78 -0.84 -6.86
C GLY A 219 -6.90 0.39 -5.98
N MET A 220 -7.08 0.18 -4.67
CA MET A 220 -7.53 1.21 -3.72
C MET A 220 -6.54 1.41 -2.57
N SER A 221 -5.24 1.15 -2.78
CA SER A 221 -4.19 1.21 -1.75
C SER A 221 -2.84 1.60 -2.35
N THR A 222 -1.74 1.36 -1.61
CA THR A 222 -0.35 1.32 -2.10
C THR A 222 0.25 2.68 -2.45
N VAL A 223 -0.45 3.53 -3.20
CA VAL A 223 0.11 4.79 -3.73
C VAL A 223 0.51 5.74 -2.60
N HIS A 224 -0.38 5.98 -1.64
CA HIS A 224 -0.08 6.84 -0.49
C HIS A 224 1.04 6.27 0.38
N GLU A 225 1.06 4.95 0.59
CA GLU A 225 2.09 4.24 1.36
C GLU A 225 3.45 4.37 0.67
N THR A 226 3.49 4.23 -0.66
CA THR A 226 4.70 4.44 -1.47
C THR A 226 5.22 5.87 -1.31
N ILE A 227 4.36 6.88 -1.47
CA ILE A 227 4.74 8.30 -1.33
C ILE A 227 5.30 8.56 0.08
N ALA A 228 4.64 8.03 1.11
CA ALA A 228 5.09 8.19 2.49
C ALA A 228 6.44 7.50 2.74
N ALA A 229 6.61 6.25 2.30
CA ALA A 229 7.87 5.50 2.43
C ALA A 229 9.03 6.24 1.74
N ARG A 230 8.81 6.73 0.51
CA ARG A 230 9.81 7.52 -0.24
C ARG A 230 10.15 8.83 0.48
N ALA A 231 9.17 9.46 1.09
CA ALA A 231 9.39 10.68 1.87
C ALA A 231 10.22 10.44 3.14
N GLU A 232 10.17 9.24 3.71
CA GLU A 232 11.04 8.80 4.81
C GLU A 232 12.38 8.20 4.33
N GLY A 233 12.67 8.24 3.02
CA GLY A 233 13.92 7.76 2.44
C GLY A 233 14.02 6.25 2.26
N ALA A 234 12.92 5.51 2.42
CA ALA A 234 12.92 4.07 2.22
C ALA A 234 12.85 3.70 0.73
N ALA A 235 13.50 2.60 0.35
CA ALA A 235 13.29 1.94 -0.92
C ALA A 235 11.96 1.17 -0.90
N VAL A 236 11.22 1.20 -2.01
CA VAL A 236 9.90 0.55 -2.10
C VAL A 236 9.91 -0.51 -3.19
N LEU A 237 9.35 -1.67 -2.89
CA LEU A 237 8.91 -2.66 -3.85
C LEU A 237 7.39 -2.79 -3.77
N GLY A 238 6.70 -2.67 -4.89
CA GLY A 238 5.28 -2.97 -5.02
C GLY A 238 5.07 -4.31 -5.73
N LEU A 239 4.22 -5.17 -5.17
CA LEU A 239 3.85 -6.46 -5.76
C LEU A 239 2.33 -6.60 -5.73
N SER A 240 1.72 -6.55 -6.90
CA SER A 240 0.29 -6.77 -7.10
C SER A 240 0.01 -8.22 -7.45
N LEU A 241 -1.05 -8.78 -6.88
CA LEU A 241 -1.65 -10.01 -7.38
C LEU A 241 -2.90 -9.64 -8.18
N VAL A 242 -2.97 -10.03 -9.44
CA VAL A 242 -4.18 -9.88 -10.26
C VAL A 242 -5.24 -10.82 -9.70
N THR A 243 -6.22 -10.29 -8.98
CA THR A 243 -7.26 -11.09 -8.34
C THR A 243 -8.54 -11.20 -9.18
N ASN A 244 -8.69 -10.31 -10.11
CA ASN A 244 -9.79 -10.26 -11.07
C ASN A 244 -9.35 -9.49 -12.32
N LEU A 245 -10.00 -9.72 -13.43
CA LEU A 245 -9.93 -8.79 -14.55
C LEU A 245 -10.88 -7.61 -14.26
N ALA A 246 -10.47 -6.41 -14.64
CA ALA A 246 -11.22 -5.20 -14.35
C ALA A 246 -12.61 -5.19 -15.00
N ALA A 247 -13.49 -4.31 -14.53
CA ALA A 247 -14.90 -4.25 -14.98
C ALA A 247 -15.04 -4.17 -16.49
N GLY A 248 -15.91 -5.03 -17.03
CA GLY A 248 -16.18 -5.12 -18.47
C GLY A 248 -15.13 -5.89 -19.28
N MET A 249 -14.10 -6.47 -18.65
CA MET A 249 -13.08 -7.27 -19.34
C MET A 249 -13.36 -8.77 -19.29
N SER A 250 -13.95 -9.29 -18.22
CA SER A 250 -14.29 -10.72 -18.08
C SER A 250 -15.75 -11.05 -18.43
N GLY A 251 -16.63 -10.05 -18.52
CA GLY A 251 -18.08 -10.26 -18.67
C GLY A 251 -18.79 -10.74 -17.41
N ALA A 252 -18.08 -11.00 -16.32
CA ALA A 252 -18.62 -11.40 -15.03
C ALA A 252 -18.68 -10.21 -14.05
N PRO A 253 -19.63 -10.19 -13.10
CA PRO A 253 -19.61 -9.23 -12.01
C PRO A 253 -18.39 -9.43 -11.10
N LEU A 254 -17.94 -8.36 -10.44
CA LEU A 254 -16.82 -8.41 -9.51
C LEU A 254 -17.32 -8.72 -8.10
N ASP A 255 -16.61 -9.60 -7.39
CA ASP A 255 -16.94 -9.98 -6.01
C ASP A 255 -15.67 -10.01 -5.14
N HIS A 256 -15.75 -9.38 -3.96
CA HIS A 256 -14.64 -9.35 -3.00
C HIS A 256 -14.28 -10.74 -2.44
N ALA A 257 -15.25 -11.66 -2.35
CA ALA A 257 -14.98 -13.02 -1.92
C ALA A 257 -14.06 -13.78 -2.89
N GLU A 258 -14.20 -13.53 -4.20
CA GLU A 258 -13.30 -14.07 -5.22
C GLU A 258 -11.88 -13.52 -5.08
N VAL A 259 -11.75 -12.20 -4.80
CA VAL A 259 -10.47 -11.57 -4.52
C VAL A 259 -9.72 -12.28 -3.39
N LEU A 260 -10.42 -12.55 -2.27
CA LEU A 260 -9.84 -13.27 -1.13
C LEU A 260 -9.49 -14.73 -1.47
N ALA A 261 -10.30 -15.41 -2.29
CA ALA A 261 -10.05 -16.79 -2.70
C ALA A 261 -8.79 -16.90 -3.56
N VAL A 262 -8.63 -16.00 -4.55
CA VAL A 262 -7.42 -15.93 -5.39
C VAL A 262 -6.19 -15.63 -4.55
N GLY A 263 -6.28 -14.67 -3.63
CA GLY A 263 -5.18 -14.35 -2.69
C GLY A 263 -4.73 -15.57 -1.91
N ARG A 264 -5.68 -16.33 -1.33
CA ARG A 264 -5.36 -17.57 -0.61
C ARG A 264 -4.71 -18.64 -1.50
N SER A 265 -5.16 -18.81 -2.74
CA SER A 265 -4.58 -19.80 -3.67
C SER A 265 -3.14 -19.47 -4.08
N ALA A 266 -2.79 -18.20 -4.17
CA ALA A 266 -1.45 -17.74 -4.53
C ALA A 266 -0.51 -17.59 -3.32
N ALA A 267 -1.02 -17.69 -2.10
CA ALA A 267 -0.31 -17.29 -0.88
C ALA A 267 1.01 -18.05 -0.66
N THR A 268 1.08 -19.35 -0.95
CA THR A 268 2.31 -20.14 -0.79
C THR A 268 3.40 -19.62 -1.72
N ARG A 269 3.12 -19.54 -3.02
CA ARG A 269 4.08 -19.02 -4.01
C ARG A 269 4.54 -17.61 -3.66
N MET A 270 3.60 -16.75 -3.31
CA MET A 270 3.92 -15.36 -2.98
C MET A 270 4.71 -15.24 -1.68
N GLY A 271 4.39 -16.07 -0.69
CA GLY A 271 5.14 -16.13 0.56
C GLY A 271 6.58 -16.63 0.36
N GLU A 272 6.79 -17.63 -0.49
CA GLU A 272 8.11 -18.13 -0.85
C GLU A 272 8.93 -17.04 -1.57
N LEU A 273 8.36 -16.38 -2.58
CA LEU A 273 9.01 -15.27 -3.27
C LEU A 273 9.41 -14.15 -2.30
N LEU A 274 8.49 -13.72 -1.43
CA LEU A 274 8.79 -12.68 -0.44
C LEU A 274 9.88 -13.14 0.53
N ARG A 275 9.86 -14.40 0.98
CA ARG A 275 10.85 -14.95 1.90
C ARG A 275 12.24 -14.95 1.25
N GLU A 276 12.36 -15.43 0.02
CA GLU A 276 13.63 -15.46 -0.69
C GLU A 276 14.17 -14.05 -0.94
N LEU A 277 13.31 -13.14 -1.40
CA LEU A 277 13.67 -11.75 -1.65
C LEU A 277 14.18 -11.08 -0.36
N VAL A 278 13.40 -11.13 0.71
CA VAL A 278 13.75 -10.47 1.98
C VAL A 278 14.99 -11.10 2.62
N SER A 279 15.19 -12.43 2.46
CA SER A 279 16.39 -13.11 2.95
C SER A 279 17.67 -12.68 2.22
N ALA A 280 17.54 -12.16 1.01
CA ALA A 280 18.66 -11.71 0.18
C ALA A 280 19.02 -10.23 0.43
N LEU A 281 18.16 -9.47 1.13
CA LEU A 281 18.40 -8.07 1.52
C LEU A 281 19.20 -8.01 2.82
#